data_9cf42a0446dea52c3c49281335013c6f
#
_entry.id   9cf42a0446dea52c3c49281335013c6f
#
_cell.length_a   1.000
_cell.length_b   1.000
_cell.length_c   1.000
_cell.angle_alpha   90.00
_cell.angle_beta   90.00
_cell.angle_gamma   90.00
#
_symmetry.space_group_name_H-M   'P 1'
#
loop_
_entity.id
_entity.type
_entity.pdbx_description
1 polymer ?
#
loop_
_entity_poly.entity_id
_entity_poly.type
_entity_poly.pdbx_seq_one_letter_code
_entity_poly.pdbx_strand_id
1 'polypeptide(L)'
;MFWTEDVAAKCVGPQIINDSKTPSGRVHVGAMRGVLIHDAIFRTLRERGIEARYLFGVDDYDPLDEIPAGKGAHFEQFLGQPLCNVPAPDGSTASDMAEHYISEFFQVFEELGVKVEKYRMRDIYRSGKFNEAIDIILRNAATVRRVYKEVSNSDRNENWFPFQTVCEKCGRIGTTEVFAYDGKEVSYRCRPDMVKWARGCGHEGKVSPFDGRGKLPWKLEWVAKWISFPVTIEGAGKDHSTKGGSRDVSAACLRAIFQKEPPLNVPYEFFLVGGAKMSSSKGIGASARDMANLLPPELLRFLMIRTKPNSPVNFDVHEEGIVKLFNEYDRFHDRTVTGKATADEAFVTRLAAPASIEGHEFNANFQLVTALIQMPHLDAVKEIEKRAGRPLTASERAHLEARIRSAQVWVDGYATDEEKTRLQETLPARAAELTQAQRAFLHALADALPETTWEDDALQSKIFEVARLTPVEQPLAFKALYRVILDKAAGPKAGNLLAFLDRDFLQRRLRELPFDRVQFWKETAVTADELRAWHTKEAAKIASQEHRVNVEGAVFSTEYTFTLTDGKRVLRRVVTEGTPAPEGVLA
;
A
#
# COMPACT_ATOMS: atom_id res chain seq x y z
N MET A 1 13.43 20.51 3.84
CA MET A 1 14.24 19.87 2.76
C MET A 1 13.93 18.38 2.81
N PHE A 2 13.57 17.80 1.69
CA PHE A 2 13.21 16.40 1.61
C PHE A 2 14.43 15.50 1.90
N TRP A 3 14.24 14.34 2.52
CA TRP A 3 15.33 13.51 3.04
C TRP A 3 16.36 13.06 1.98
N THR A 4 15.97 12.89 0.71
CA THR A 4 16.93 12.55 -0.37
C THR A 4 17.89 13.68 -0.68
N GLU A 5 17.46 14.91 -0.46
CA GLU A 5 18.32 16.08 -0.65
C GLU A 5 19.39 16.17 0.44
N ASP A 6 19.07 15.75 1.69
CA ASP A 6 20.04 15.63 2.78
C ASP A 6 21.11 14.56 2.47
N VAL A 7 20.72 13.48 1.75
CA VAL A 7 21.65 12.46 1.27
C VAL A 7 22.52 13.03 0.14
N ALA A 8 21.91 13.66 -0.86
CA ALA A 8 22.63 14.22 -2.01
C ALA A 8 23.62 15.30 -1.61
N ALA A 9 23.31 16.09 -0.57
CA ALA A 9 24.21 17.13 -0.05
C ALA A 9 25.53 16.58 0.54
N LYS A 10 25.59 15.30 0.88
CA LYS A 10 26.78 14.60 1.38
C LYS A 10 27.63 13.99 0.27
N CYS A 11 27.14 13.99 -0.97
CA CYS A 11 27.78 13.33 -2.10
C CYS A 11 28.73 14.29 -2.82
N VAL A 12 29.93 13.80 -3.16
CA VAL A 12 30.94 14.54 -3.92
C VAL A 12 31.36 13.68 -5.13
N GLY A 13 31.32 14.26 -6.31
CA GLY A 13 31.67 13.56 -7.56
C GLY A 13 30.65 12.50 -7.98
N PRO A 14 31.01 11.66 -8.97
CA PRO A 14 30.15 10.58 -9.46
C PRO A 14 29.78 9.59 -8.36
N GLN A 15 28.54 9.11 -8.38
CA GLN A 15 28.02 8.18 -7.38
C GLN A 15 27.65 6.83 -7.99
N ILE A 16 27.96 5.76 -7.27
CA ILE A 16 27.52 4.39 -7.58
C ILE A 16 26.68 3.89 -6.40
N ILE A 17 25.40 3.78 -6.64
CA ILE A 17 24.41 3.21 -5.71
C ILE A 17 24.34 1.71 -5.96
N ASN A 18 24.33 0.90 -4.91
CA ASN A 18 24.13 -0.54 -5.04
C ASN A 18 23.01 -1.02 -4.12
N ASP A 19 22.28 -2.01 -4.58
CA ASP A 19 21.32 -2.81 -3.81
C ASP A 19 21.37 -4.25 -4.31
N SER A 20 20.91 -5.20 -3.52
CA SER A 20 20.86 -6.59 -3.96
C SER A 20 19.79 -7.41 -3.26
N LYS A 21 19.42 -8.54 -3.88
CA LYS A 21 18.42 -9.45 -3.32
C LYS A 21 18.73 -10.89 -3.64
N THR A 22 18.65 -11.76 -2.61
CA THR A 22 18.63 -13.21 -2.77
C THR A 22 17.23 -13.66 -3.20
N PRO A 23 17.06 -14.27 -4.37
CA PRO A 23 15.76 -14.71 -4.89
C PRO A 23 15.38 -16.12 -4.39
N SER A 24 15.28 -16.31 -3.08
CA SER A 24 14.96 -17.60 -2.45
C SER A 24 13.46 -17.92 -2.41
N GLY A 25 12.60 -17.08 -2.98
CA GLY A 25 11.14 -17.20 -3.04
C GLY A 25 10.53 -15.95 -3.63
N ARG A 26 9.17 -15.87 -3.69
CA ARG A 26 8.50 -14.63 -4.11
C ARG A 26 8.94 -13.47 -3.24
N VAL A 27 9.44 -12.42 -3.88
CA VAL A 27 10.00 -11.29 -3.15
C VAL A 27 8.89 -10.51 -2.43
N HIS A 28 8.98 -10.38 -1.11
CA HIS A 28 8.00 -9.63 -0.33
C HIS A 28 8.11 -8.12 -0.57
N VAL A 29 7.00 -7.40 -0.45
CA VAL A 29 6.92 -5.95 -0.70
C VAL A 29 7.90 -5.13 0.16
N GLY A 30 8.26 -5.58 1.35
CA GLY A 30 9.26 -4.92 2.20
C GLY A 30 10.62 -4.74 1.50
N ALA A 31 11.00 -5.62 0.56
CA ALA A 31 12.21 -5.46 -0.24
C ALA A 31 12.11 -4.26 -1.21
N MET A 32 10.91 -3.91 -1.68
CA MET A 32 10.71 -2.72 -2.52
C MET A 32 11.05 -1.42 -1.81
N ARG A 33 11.00 -1.39 -0.47
CA ARG A 33 11.36 -0.18 0.27
C ARG A 33 12.82 0.21 0.04
N GLY A 34 13.75 -0.75 0.12
CA GLY A 34 15.16 -0.52 -0.20
C GLY A 34 15.33 -0.02 -1.63
N VAL A 35 14.71 -0.72 -2.58
CA VAL A 35 14.77 -0.38 -4.01
C VAL A 35 14.30 1.05 -4.28
N LEU A 36 13.13 1.44 -3.74
CA LEU A 36 12.55 2.76 -3.99
C LEU A 36 13.26 3.88 -3.22
N ILE A 37 13.86 3.60 -2.07
CA ILE A 37 14.75 4.53 -1.37
C ILE A 37 15.99 4.82 -2.23
N HIS A 38 16.64 3.78 -2.76
CA HIS A 38 17.82 3.95 -3.63
C HIS A 38 17.46 4.62 -4.95
N ASP A 39 16.31 4.29 -5.56
CA ASP A 39 15.83 4.97 -6.77
C ASP A 39 15.51 6.44 -6.52
N ALA A 40 14.92 6.78 -5.38
CA ALA A 40 14.65 8.17 -5.01
C ALA A 40 15.95 8.98 -4.85
N ILE A 41 16.98 8.38 -4.23
CA ILE A 41 18.31 8.99 -4.14
C ILE A 41 18.92 9.15 -5.54
N PHE A 42 18.87 8.10 -6.36
CA PHE A 42 19.38 8.13 -7.74
C PHE A 42 18.75 9.25 -8.56
N ARG A 43 17.40 9.37 -8.53
CA ARG A 43 16.69 10.44 -9.24
C ARG A 43 17.06 11.82 -8.70
N THR A 44 17.18 11.99 -7.39
CA THR A 44 17.57 13.26 -6.76
C THR A 44 18.99 13.67 -7.19
N LEU A 45 19.95 12.75 -7.22
CA LEU A 45 21.31 13.02 -7.69
C LEU A 45 21.31 13.47 -9.15
N ARG A 46 20.55 12.77 -10.00
CA ARG A 46 20.42 13.11 -11.43
C ARG A 46 19.77 14.48 -11.64
N GLU A 47 18.72 14.82 -10.89
CA GLU A 47 18.08 16.14 -10.94
C GLU A 47 19.05 17.26 -10.52
N ARG A 48 19.98 16.97 -9.61
CA ARG A 48 21.05 17.90 -9.19
C ARG A 48 22.25 17.94 -10.14
N GLY A 49 22.22 17.22 -11.26
CA GLY A 49 23.31 17.15 -12.22
C GLY A 49 24.51 16.33 -11.74
N ILE A 50 24.36 15.54 -10.67
CA ILE A 50 25.40 14.62 -10.18
C ILE A 50 25.32 13.35 -11.02
N GLU A 51 26.45 12.95 -11.61
CA GLU A 51 26.55 11.68 -12.32
C GLU A 51 26.29 10.54 -11.34
N ALA A 52 25.37 9.66 -11.67
CA ALA A 52 25.01 8.53 -10.81
C ALA A 52 24.65 7.30 -11.64
N ARG A 53 25.01 6.12 -11.10
CA ARG A 53 24.60 4.81 -11.58
C ARG A 53 23.89 4.07 -10.45
N TYR A 54 22.88 3.29 -10.78
CA TYR A 54 22.21 2.43 -9.81
C TYR A 54 22.34 0.98 -10.23
N LEU A 55 23.11 0.20 -9.47
CA LEU A 55 23.38 -1.20 -9.67
C LEU A 55 22.43 -2.04 -8.81
N PHE A 56 21.89 -3.12 -9.39
CA PHE A 56 21.09 -4.08 -8.64
C PHE A 56 21.60 -5.50 -8.85
N GLY A 57 22.10 -6.11 -7.78
CA GLY A 57 22.63 -7.47 -7.75
C GLY A 57 21.59 -8.53 -7.45
N VAL A 58 21.68 -9.65 -8.17
CA VAL A 58 20.93 -10.85 -7.85
C VAL A 58 21.90 -11.81 -7.15
N ASP A 59 21.65 -12.08 -5.88
CA ASP A 59 22.48 -12.95 -5.04
C ASP A 59 22.09 -14.42 -5.28
N ASP A 60 22.18 -14.83 -6.53
CA ASP A 60 21.78 -16.12 -7.07
C ASP A 60 22.77 -17.26 -6.80
N TYR A 61 23.94 -16.90 -6.26
CA TYR A 61 24.96 -17.86 -5.81
C TYR A 61 24.79 -18.25 -4.33
N ASP A 62 23.79 -17.67 -3.64
CA ASP A 62 23.39 -18.10 -2.31
C ASP A 62 22.79 -19.50 -2.35
N PRO A 63 22.99 -20.32 -1.28
CA PRO A 63 22.39 -21.64 -1.22
C PRO A 63 20.88 -21.59 -1.09
N LEU A 64 20.20 -22.58 -1.69
CA LEU A 64 18.81 -22.87 -1.35
C LEU A 64 18.77 -23.39 0.10
N ASP A 65 18.31 -22.59 1.03
CA ASP A 65 18.26 -22.88 2.47
C ASP A 65 16.86 -23.28 2.98
N GLU A 66 15.83 -23.03 2.18
CA GLU A 66 14.45 -23.41 2.46
C GLU A 66 13.71 -23.67 1.13
N ILE A 67 12.78 -24.63 1.14
CA ILE A 67 11.93 -24.86 -0.04
C ILE A 67 10.90 -23.74 -0.10
N PRO A 68 10.78 -23.02 -1.24
CA PRO A 68 9.80 -21.95 -1.37
C PRO A 68 8.37 -22.45 -1.13
N ALA A 69 7.56 -21.66 -0.46
CA ALA A 69 6.18 -22.01 -0.12
C ALA A 69 5.38 -22.47 -1.35
N GLY A 70 4.64 -23.57 -1.20
CA GLY A 70 3.81 -24.15 -2.27
C GLY A 70 4.59 -24.95 -3.32
N LYS A 71 5.90 -25.18 -3.14
CA LYS A 71 6.71 -26.03 -4.04
C LYS A 71 6.84 -27.46 -3.50
N GLY A 72 6.97 -28.41 -4.42
CA GLY A 72 6.97 -29.83 -4.08
C GLY A 72 8.21 -30.30 -3.33
N ALA A 73 8.06 -31.38 -2.55
CA ALA A 73 9.15 -32.00 -1.78
C ALA A 73 10.36 -32.45 -2.64
N HIS A 74 10.19 -32.59 -3.96
CA HIS A 74 11.29 -32.93 -4.85
C HIS A 74 12.43 -31.91 -4.86
N PHE A 75 12.19 -30.68 -4.39
CA PHE A 75 13.24 -29.67 -4.22
C PHE A 75 14.17 -29.95 -3.02
N GLU A 76 13.81 -30.84 -2.09
CA GLU A 76 14.66 -31.22 -0.94
C GLU A 76 16.06 -31.68 -1.36
N GLN A 77 16.16 -32.40 -2.49
CA GLN A 77 17.43 -32.86 -3.01
C GLN A 77 18.41 -31.74 -3.38
N PHE A 78 17.91 -30.52 -3.64
CA PHE A 78 18.72 -29.36 -4.03
C PHE A 78 19.09 -28.46 -2.85
N LEU A 79 18.55 -28.71 -1.65
CA LEU A 79 18.92 -27.94 -0.47
C LEU A 79 20.43 -27.88 -0.29
N GLY A 80 20.95 -26.66 -0.13
CA GLY A 80 22.40 -26.40 -0.03
C GLY A 80 23.12 -26.13 -1.35
N GLN A 81 22.47 -26.31 -2.50
CA GLN A 81 23.04 -25.91 -3.79
C GLN A 81 22.83 -24.42 -4.06
N PRO A 82 23.70 -23.75 -4.84
CA PRO A 82 23.46 -22.39 -5.30
C PRO A 82 22.11 -22.28 -6.02
N LEU A 83 21.33 -21.22 -5.76
CA LEU A 83 20.00 -21.01 -6.36
C LEU A 83 20.02 -21.07 -7.89
N CYS A 84 21.10 -20.58 -8.52
CA CYS A 84 21.30 -20.64 -9.96
C CYS A 84 21.59 -22.04 -10.52
N ASN A 85 21.84 -23.04 -9.65
CA ASN A 85 22.03 -24.44 -10.03
C ASN A 85 20.77 -25.28 -9.71
N VAL A 86 19.75 -24.67 -9.09
CA VAL A 86 18.48 -25.34 -8.78
C VAL A 86 17.53 -25.15 -9.97
N PRO A 87 16.90 -26.20 -10.50
CA PRO A 87 15.97 -26.07 -11.62
C PRO A 87 14.80 -25.14 -11.24
N ALA A 88 14.27 -24.45 -12.24
CA ALA A 88 13.07 -23.64 -12.07
C ALA A 88 11.87 -24.53 -11.67
N PRO A 89 10.86 -23.98 -10.97
CA PRO A 89 9.65 -24.73 -10.64
C PRO A 89 8.91 -25.23 -11.89
N ASP A 90 8.17 -26.32 -11.74
CA ASP A 90 7.38 -26.90 -12.81
C ASP A 90 6.46 -25.86 -13.47
N GLY A 91 6.40 -25.88 -14.79
CA GLY A 91 5.64 -24.92 -15.60
C GLY A 91 6.32 -23.56 -15.79
N SER A 92 7.49 -23.32 -15.18
CA SER A 92 8.27 -22.10 -15.42
C SER A 92 9.09 -22.19 -16.71
N THR A 93 9.22 -21.06 -17.41
CA THR A 93 10.11 -20.91 -18.57
C THR A 93 11.49 -20.36 -18.20
N ALA A 94 11.72 -20.05 -16.92
CA ALA A 94 12.99 -19.54 -16.43
C ALA A 94 14.09 -20.62 -16.47
N SER A 95 15.35 -20.21 -16.61
CA SER A 95 16.50 -21.14 -16.68
C SER A 95 16.75 -21.88 -15.37
N ASP A 96 16.41 -21.27 -14.25
CA ASP A 96 16.67 -21.77 -12.90
C ASP A 96 15.75 -21.11 -11.86
N MET A 97 15.86 -21.55 -10.62
CA MET A 97 15.08 -21.06 -9.48
C MET A 97 15.27 -19.57 -9.24
N ALA A 98 16.51 -19.09 -9.35
CA ALA A 98 16.81 -17.67 -9.12
C ALA A 98 16.17 -16.78 -10.17
N GLU A 99 16.28 -17.15 -11.46
CA GLU A 99 15.64 -16.38 -12.54
C GLU A 99 14.12 -16.44 -12.46
N HIS A 100 13.54 -17.54 -12.00
CA HIS A 100 12.09 -17.63 -11.82
C HIS A 100 11.57 -16.55 -10.86
N TYR A 101 12.17 -16.40 -9.68
CA TYR A 101 11.69 -15.44 -8.70
C TYR A 101 12.11 -14.00 -8.97
N ILE A 102 13.33 -13.80 -9.51
CA ILE A 102 13.81 -12.42 -9.73
C ILE A 102 13.14 -11.77 -10.94
N SER A 103 12.71 -12.55 -11.94
CA SER A 103 12.03 -12.02 -13.12
C SER A 103 10.71 -11.33 -12.76
N GLU A 104 9.90 -11.92 -11.87
CA GLU A 104 8.68 -11.27 -11.36
C GLU A 104 9.01 -9.94 -10.68
N PHE A 105 10.07 -9.89 -9.89
CA PHE A 105 10.48 -8.67 -9.19
C PHE A 105 10.97 -7.59 -10.16
N PHE A 106 11.69 -7.96 -11.20
CA PHE A 106 12.14 -7.02 -12.23
C PHE A 106 10.99 -6.47 -13.09
N GLN A 107 9.93 -7.24 -13.32
CA GLN A 107 8.71 -6.71 -13.96
C GLN A 107 8.10 -5.58 -13.11
N VAL A 108 8.08 -5.75 -11.78
CA VAL A 108 7.62 -4.67 -10.88
C VAL A 108 8.52 -3.44 -10.98
N PHE A 109 9.85 -3.59 -11.14
CA PHE A 109 10.75 -2.45 -11.38
C PHE A 109 10.37 -1.67 -12.62
N GLU A 110 10.10 -2.36 -13.72
CA GLU A 110 9.75 -1.75 -15.00
C GLU A 110 8.43 -0.96 -14.88
N GLU A 111 7.42 -1.56 -14.25
CA GLU A 111 6.13 -0.89 -13.98
C GLU A 111 6.29 0.35 -13.08
N LEU A 112 7.15 0.28 -12.09
CA LEU A 112 7.45 1.41 -11.19
C LEU A 112 8.41 2.44 -11.82
N GLY A 113 8.91 2.21 -13.03
CA GLY A 113 9.89 3.08 -13.68
C GLY A 113 11.25 3.13 -13.00
N VAL A 114 11.61 2.08 -12.26
CA VAL A 114 12.93 1.91 -11.62
C VAL A 114 13.95 1.46 -12.66
N LYS A 115 14.99 2.27 -12.89
CA LYS A 115 16.04 1.99 -13.87
C LYS A 115 17.32 1.60 -13.16
N VAL A 116 17.74 0.33 -13.33
CA VAL A 116 18.94 -0.24 -12.71
C VAL A 116 19.80 -0.96 -13.72
N GLU A 117 21.09 -1.00 -13.46
CA GLU A 117 22.03 -1.88 -14.12
C GLU A 117 22.03 -3.22 -13.37
N LYS A 118 21.43 -4.24 -13.98
CA LYS A 118 21.26 -5.57 -13.37
C LYS A 118 22.53 -6.40 -13.51
N TYR A 119 22.97 -7.07 -12.44
CA TYR A 119 24.04 -8.07 -12.51
C TYR A 119 23.69 -9.33 -11.71
N ARG A 120 24.29 -10.46 -12.09
CA ARG A 120 24.13 -11.76 -11.45
C ARG A 120 25.41 -12.13 -10.72
N MET A 121 25.29 -12.58 -9.47
CA MET A 121 26.49 -13.00 -8.72
C MET A 121 27.17 -14.20 -9.35
N ARG A 122 26.41 -15.13 -9.99
CA ARG A 122 26.99 -16.22 -10.78
C ARG A 122 27.98 -15.72 -11.83
N ASP A 123 27.65 -14.65 -12.53
CA ASP A 123 28.51 -14.11 -13.59
C ASP A 123 29.72 -13.37 -13.01
N ILE A 124 29.53 -12.67 -11.89
CA ILE A 124 30.60 -11.95 -11.20
C ILE A 124 31.66 -12.92 -10.69
N TYR A 125 31.24 -14.02 -10.07
CA TYR A 125 32.18 -15.06 -9.60
C TYR A 125 32.84 -15.80 -10.76
N ARG A 126 32.07 -16.23 -11.77
CA ARG A 126 32.57 -17.02 -12.91
C ARG A 126 33.49 -16.23 -13.84
N SER A 127 33.30 -14.92 -13.96
CA SER A 127 34.20 -14.05 -14.75
C SER A 127 35.51 -13.72 -14.06
N GLY A 128 35.70 -14.18 -12.82
CA GLY A 128 36.90 -13.87 -12.04
C GLY A 128 36.96 -12.46 -11.48
N LYS A 129 35.88 -11.65 -11.62
CA LYS A 129 35.86 -10.26 -11.13
C LYS A 129 36.10 -10.13 -9.62
N PHE A 130 35.79 -11.17 -8.85
CA PHE A 130 36.04 -11.24 -7.41
C PHE A 130 37.33 -11.94 -7.02
N ASN A 131 38.10 -12.49 -7.95
CA ASN A 131 39.31 -13.32 -7.66
C ASN A 131 40.31 -12.57 -6.76
N GLU A 132 40.63 -11.31 -7.07
CA GLU A 132 41.56 -10.52 -6.27
C GLU A 132 41.01 -10.29 -4.85
N ALA A 133 39.74 -9.93 -4.72
CA ALA A 133 39.09 -9.73 -3.41
C ALA A 133 39.05 -11.02 -2.60
N ILE A 134 38.79 -12.17 -3.22
CA ILE A 134 38.80 -13.49 -2.60
C ILE A 134 40.19 -13.80 -2.08
N ASP A 135 41.26 -13.64 -2.87
CA ASP A 135 42.64 -13.93 -2.46
C ASP A 135 43.04 -13.06 -1.26
N ILE A 136 42.78 -11.74 -1.35
CA ILE A 136 43.11 -10.83 -0.25
C ILE A 136 42.35 -11.20 1.03
N ILE A 137 41.06 -11.52 0.94
CA ILE A 137 40.23 -11.89 2.10
C ILE A 137 40.73 -13.20 2.72
N LEU A 138 41.04 -14.21 1.89
CA LEU A 138 41.56 -15.51 2.35
C LEU A 138 42.91 -15.37 3.06
N ARG A 139 43.85 -14.58 2.51
CA ARG A 139 45.14 -14.28 3.16
C ARG A 139 44.99 -13.53 4.49
N ASN A 140 43.88 -12.82 4.66
CA ASN A 140 43.55 -12.06 5.88
C ASN A 140 42.52 -12.77 6.77
N ALA A 141 42.35 -14.09 6.67
CA ALA A 141 41.37 -14.85 7.44
C ALA A 141 41.47 -14.64 8.95
N ALA A 142 42.67 -14.47 9.50
CA ALA A 142 42.89 -14.16 10.91
C ALA A 142 42.30 -12.78 11.29
N THR A 143 42.47 -11.77 10.42
CA THR A 143 41.87 -10.44 10.60
C THR A 143 40.35 -10.51 10.54
N VAL A 144 39.78 -11.30 9.61
CA VAL A 144 38.33 -11.51 9.52
C VAL A 144 37.78 -12.13 10.82
N ARG A 145 38.41 -13.18 11.34
CA ARG A 145 38.00 -13.84 12.60
C ARG A 145 38.02 -12.84 13.78
N ARG A 146 39.10 -12.05 13.88
CA ARG A 146 39.21 -11.01 14.89
C ARG A 146 38.09 -9.99 14.80
N VAL A 147 37.82 -9.42 13.61
CA VAL A 147 36.74 -8.46 13.39
C VAL A 147 35.38 -9.05 13.72
N TYR A 148 35.11 -10.30 13.33
CA TYR A 148 33.85 -10.99 13.69
C TYR A 148 33.67 -11.08 15.19
N LYS A 149 34.74 -11.40 15.94
CA LYS A 149 34.70 -11.45 17.40
C LYS A 149 34.48 -10.07 18.01
N GLU A 150 35.28 -9.07 17.62
CA GLU A 150 35.24 -7.72 18.18
C GLU A 150 33.93 -6.98 17.90
N VAL A 151 33.37 -7.11 16.69
CA VAL A 151 32.22 -6.33 16.26
C VAL A 151 30.88 -7.00 16.58
N SER A 152 30.79 -8.33 16.38
CA SER A 152 29.53 -9.09 16.50
C SER A 152 29.55 -10.20 17.54
N ASN A 153 30.63 -10.31 18.33
CA ASN A 153 30.89 -11.41 19.29
C ASN A 153 30.74 -12.81 18.67
N SER A 154 31.02 -12.93 17.37
CA SER A 154 30.92 -14.19 16.63
C SER A 154 32.27 -14.89 16.61
N ASP A 155 32.44 -15.90 17.45
CA ASP A 155 33.63 -16.74 17.44
C ASP A 155 33.69 -17.63 16.21
N ARG A 156 34.89 -17.76 15.65
CA ARG A 156 35.22 -18.67 14.58
C ARG A 156 36.44 -19.51 14.97
N ASN A 157 36.42 -20.78 14.59
CA ASN A 157 37.55 -21.68 14.80
C ASN A 157 38.82 -21.09 14.13
N GLU A 158 39.99 -21.29 14.75
CA GLU A 158 41.27 -20.81 14.22
C GLU A 158 41.55 -21.28 12.77
N ASN A 159 41.06 -22.46 12.41
CA ASN A 159 41.21 -23.04 11.07
C ASN A 159 40.07 -22.65 10.13
N TRP A 160 39.12 -21.80 10.53
CA TRP A 160 38.06 -21.38 9.63
C TRP A 160 38.53 -20.29 8.67
N PHE A 161 38.32 -20.53 7.38
CA PHE A 161 38.55 -19.57 6.30
C PHE A 161 37.21 -19.03 5.76
N PRO A 162 37.13 -17.75 5.43
CA PRO A 162 35.90 -17.09 5.01
C PRO A 162 35.56 -17.35 3.53
N PHE A 163 35.31 -18.61 3.18
CA PHE A 163 34.93 -19.05 1.85
C PHE A 163 34.06 -20.31 1.92
N GLN A 164 33.14 -20.45 1.01
CA GLN A 164 32.28 -21.62 0.83
C GLN A 164 32.46 -22.15 -0.58
N THR A 165 32.96 -23.36 -0.69
CA THR A 165 33.23 -24.03 -1.98
C THR A 165 31.98 -24.72 -2.47
N VAL A 166 31.74 -24.74 -3.78
CA VAL A 166 30.77 -25.67 -4.36
C VAL A 166 31.37 -27.06 -4.29
N CYS A 167 30.78 -27.98 -3.54
CA CYS A 167 31.26 -29.33 -3.38
C CYS A 167 31.31 -30.07 -4.74
N GLU A 168 32.47 -30.54 -5.13
CA GLU A 168 32.68 -31.24 -6.42
C GLU A 168 31.86 -32.53 -6.55
N LYS A 169 31.49 -33.16 -5.41
CA LYS A 169 30.72 -34.40 -5.39
C LYS A 169 29.20 -34.21 -5.41
N CYS A 170 28.67 -33.26 -4.64
CA CYS A 170 27.22 -33.12 -4.47
C CYS A 170 26.65 -31.74 -4.88
N GLY A 171 27.50 -30.81 -5.35
CA GLY A 171 27.08 -29.48 -5.80
C GLY A 171 26.60 -28.51 -4.71
N ARG A 172 26.61 -28.93 -3.44
CA ARG A 172 26.19 -28.06 -2.32
C ARG A 172 27.27 -27.06 -1.96
N ILE A 173 26.89 -25.85 -1.66
CA ILE A 173 27.73 -24.76 -1.17
C ILE A 173 27.44 -24.43 0.30
N GLY A 174 26.19 -24.60 0.75
CA GLY A 174 25.77 -24.28 2.11
C GLY A 174 26.31 -25.25 3.19
N THR A 175 26.89 -26.38 2.80
CA THR A 175 27.40 -27.42 3.71
C THR A 175 28.92 -27.58 3.68
N THR A 176 29.65 -26.68 2.99
CA THR A 176 31.09 -26.72 2.87
C THR A 176 31.81 -25.80 3.86
N GLU A 177 32.85 -26.33 4.50
CA GLU A 177 33.74 -25.60 5.39
C GLU A 177 35.16 -25.63 4.81
N VAL A 178 35.74 -24.48 4.60
CA VAL A 178 37.12 -24.31 4.19
C VAL A 178 38.01 -24.19 5.43
N PHE A 179 39.07 -24.98 5.50
CA PHE A 179 39.94 -25.04 6.68
C PHE A 179 41.41 -24.77 6.37
N ALA A 180 41.81 -24.60 5.11
CA ALA A 180 43.16 -24.21 4.71
C ALA A 180 43.13 -23.45 3.38
N TYR A 181 44.11 -22.55 3.18
CA TYR A 181 44.37 -21.86 1.92
C TYR A 181 45.90 -21.73 1.73
N ASP A 182 46.43 -22.16 0.60
CA ASP A 182 47.88 -22.16 0.29
C ASP A 182 48.30 -21.02 -0.66
N GLY A 183 47.36 -20.14 -1.02
CA GLY A 183 47.60 -19.06 -1.98
C GLY A 183 47.14 -19.40 -3.40
N LYS A 184 46.73 -20.63 -3.68
CA LYS A 184 46.21 -21.09 -4.97
C LYS A 184 44.95 -21.92 -4.81
N GLU A 185 44.91 -22.78 -3.81
CA GLU A 185 43.82 -23.71 -3.57
C GLU A 185 43.35 -23.65 -2.11
N VAL A 186 42.08 -23.89 -1.90
CA VAL A 186 41.46 -24.10 -0.60
C VAL A 186 41.24 -25.59 -0.36
N SER A 187 41.51 -26.03 0.88
CA SER A 187 41.12 -27.37 1.36
C SER A 187 39.77 -27.23 2.06
N TYR A 188 38.82 -28.10 1.71
CA TYR A 188 37.47 -28.04 2.23
C TYR A 188 36.91 -29.39 2.61
N ARG A 189 35.87 -29.36 3.45
CA ARG A 189 35.06 -30.52 3.83
C ARG A 189 33.57 -30.19 3.65
N CYS A 190 32.84 -31.09 2.95
CA CYS A 190 31.39 -31.02 2.84
C CYS A 190 30.76 -31.75 4.02
N ARG A 191 30.40 -31.02 5.09
CA ARG A 191 30.00 -31.58 6.38
C ARG A 191 28.53 -32.01 6.39
N PRO A 192 28.19 -33.21 6.85
CA PRO A 192 26.81 -33.67 6.99
C PRO A 192 25.98 -32.90 8.01
N ASP A 193 26.61 -32.27 8.98
CA ASP A 193 26.03 -31.65 10.18
C ASP A 193 26.29 -30.15 10.30
N MET A 194 26.73 -29.49 9.23
CA MET A 194 27.11 -28.08 9.27
C MET A 194 25.91 -27.15 9.49
N VAL A 195 24.77 -27.48 8.86
CA VAL A 195 23.51 -26.74 8.93
C VAL A 195 22.34 -27.70 9.14
N LYS A 196 21.23 -27.20 9.71
CA LYS A 196 20.06 -28.05 10.00
C LYS A 196 19.20 -28.34 8.77
N TRP A 197 19.25 -27.47 7.77
CA TRP A 197 18.37 -27.50 6.60
C TRP A 197 18.95 -28.23 5.39
N ALA A 198 20.24 -28.59 5.41
CA ALA A 198 20.86 -29.40 4.34
C ALA A 198 21.92 -30.34 4.92
N ARG A 199 22.08 -31.52 4.28
CA ARG A 199 23.06 -32.53 4.68
C ARG A 199 24.20 -32.62 3.64
N GLY A 200 25.44 -32.35 4.05
CA GLY A 200 26.63 -32.53 3.24
C GLY A 200 26.95 -34.02 3.00
N CYS A 201 27.75 -34.30 1.98
CA CYS A 201 28.05 -35.67 1.52
C CYS A 201 29.30 -36.29 2.18
N GLY A 202 29.99 -35.61 3.07
CA GLY A 202 31.22 -36.08 3.73
C GLY A 202 32.47 -35.99 2.84
N HIS A 203 32.39 -35.45 1.62
CA HIS A 203 33.54 -35.30 0.72
C HIS A 203 34.55 -34.29 1.28
N GLU A 204 35.83 -34.62 1.20
CA GLU A 204 36.96 -33.70 1.37
C GLU A 204 37.67 -33.50 0.05
N GLY A 205 38.08 -32.29 -0.25
CA GLY A 205 38.71 -31.94 -1.50
C GLY A 205 39.61 -30.71 -1.39
N LYS A 206 40.33 -30.46 -2.47
CA LYS A 206 41.16 -29.28 -2.64
C LYS A 206 40.89 -28.69 -4.01
N VAL A 207 40.56 -27.40 -4.05
CA VAL A 207 40.11 -26.72 -5.26
C VAL A 207 40.51 -25.23 -5.25
N SER A 208 40.72 -24.66 -6.45
CA SER A 208 40.89 -23.21 -6.60
C SER A 208 39.65 -22.48 -6.07
N PRO A 209 39.78 -21.40 -5.29
CA PRO A 209 38.65 -20.60 -4.85
C PRO A 209 38.14 -19.62 -5.92
N PHE A 210 38.78 -19.57 -7.06
CA PHE A 210 38.55 -18.59 -8.13
C PHE A 210 37.57 -19.09 -9.18
N ASP A 211 37.16 -18.17 -10.07
CA ASP A 211 36.38 -18.47 -11.29
C ASP A 211 35.05 -19.20 -11.01
N GLY A 212 34.37 -18.83 -9.92
CA GLY A 212 33.07 -19.37 -9.57
C GLY A 212 33.07 -20.76 -8.91
N ARG A 213 34.19 -21.21 -8.37
CA ARG A 213 34.27 -22.49 -7.64
C ARG A 213 33.67 -22.43 -6.22
N GLY A 214 33.22 -21.24 -5.80
CA GLY A 214 32.60 -21.00 -4.51
C GLY A 214 32.26 -19.53 -4.33
N LYS A 215 31.91 -19.16 -3.12
CA LYS A 215 31.55 -17.79 -2.76
C LYS A 215 32.10 -17.35 -1.40
N LEU A 216 32.23 -16.06 -1.21
CA LEU A 216 32.44 -15.45 0.10
C LEU A 216 31.17 -15.53 0.95
N PRO A 217 31.26 -15.69 2.29
CA PRO A 217 30.14 -15.42 3.18
C PRO A 217 29.57 -14.01 2.92
N TRP A 218 28.26 -13.87 2.93
CA TRP A 218 27.56 -12.68 2.44
C TRP A 218 28.06 -11.34 3.04
N LYS A 219 28.52 -11.29 4.32
CA LYS A 219 29.12 -10.10 4.91
C LYS A 219 30.43 -9.68 4.21
N LEU A 220 31.20 -10.62 3.72
CA LEU A 220 32.44 -10.38 2.98
C LEU A 220 32.21 -10.26 1.46
N GLU A 221 31.20 -10.91 0.96
CA GLU A 221 30.71 -10.66 -0.40
C GLU A 221 30.28 -9.19 -0.56
N TRP A 222 29.66 -8.61 0.47
CA TRP A 222 29.33 -7.19 0.52
C TRP A 222 30.59 -6.31 0.40
N VAL A 223 31.66 -6.65 1.14
CA VAL A 223 32.96 -5.98 1.01
C VAL A 223 33.52 -6.10 -0.41
N ALA A 224 33.47 -7.29 -0.99
CA ALA A 224 33.94 -7.53 -2.35
C ALA A 224 33.12 -6.72 -3.39
N LYS A 225 31.80 -6.61 -3.23
CA LYS A 225 30.95 -5.74 -4.05
C LYS A 225 31.39 -4.28 -3.96
N TRP A 226 31.61 -3.76 -2.75
CA TRP A 226 32.00 -2.37 -2.55
C TRP A 226 33.33 -2.00 -3.22
N ILE A 227 34.26 -2.94 -3.28
CA ILE A 227 35.57 -2.72 -3.92
C ILE A 227 35.48 -2.87 -5.44
N SER A 228 34.85 -3.96 -5.90
CA SER A 228 34.84 -4.33 -7.32
C SER A 228 33.92 -3.46 -8.16
N PHE A 229 32.93 -2.79 -7.54
CA PHE A 229 32.00 -1.87 -8.19
C PHE A 229 32.16 -0.41 -7.75
N PRO A 230 33.23 0.00 -7.09
CA PRO A 230 33.47 1.18 -6.26
C PRO A 230 32.19 1.87 -5.76
N VAL A 231 31.40 1.12 -5.02
CA VAL A 231 30.11 1.58 -4.48
C VAL A 231 30.31 2.75 -3.53
N THR A 232 29.54 3.82 -3.70
CA THR A 232 29.59 5.02 -2.86
C THR A 232 28.39 5.18 -1.95
N ILE A 233 27.25 4.60 -2.30
CA ILE A 233 26.01 4.65 -1.51
C ILE A 233 25.39 3.26 -1.50
N GLU A 234 25.08 2.75 -0.31
CA GLU A 234 24.29 1.53 -0.14
C GLU A 234 23.59 1.54 1.22
N GLY A 235 22.26 1.59 1.19
CA GLY A 235 21.43 1.44 2.37
C GLY A 235 21.24 -0.02 2.76
N ALA A 236 20.81 -0.23 3.98
CA ALA A 236 20.43 -1.56 4.45
C ALA A 236 19.24 -1.47 5.42
N GLY A 237 18.41 -2.50 5.40
CA GLY A 237 17.32 -2.63 6.36
C GLY A 237 17.82 -2.65 7.81
N LYS A 238 16.94 -2.33 8.73
CA LYS A 238 17.23 -2.28 10.18
C LYS A 238 17.94 -3.53 10.69
N ASP A 239 17.54 -4.71 10.20
CA ASP A 239 18.14 -5.99 10.64
C ASP A 239 19.66 -6.03 10.42
N HIS A 240 20.15 -5.34 9.39
CA HIS A 240 21.56 -5.29 9.03
C HIS A 240 22.28 -4.07 9.56
N SER A 241 21.56 -3.00 9.89
CA SER A 241 22.09 -1.70 10.29
C SER A 241 22.12 -1.47 11.80
N THR A 242 21.72 -2.45 12.62
CA THR A 242 21.85 -2.40 14.07
C THR A 242 23.31 -2.46 14.50
N LYS A 243 23.65 -1.87 15.66
CA LYS A 243 25.00 -1.89 16.22
C LYS A 243 25.50 -3.33 16.37
N GLY A 244 26.70 -3.61 15.84
CA GLY A 244 27.25 -4.96 15.76
C GLY A 244 26.61 -5.85 14.71
N GLY A 245 25.71 -5.30 13.91
CA GLY A 245 25.05 -5.99 12.80
C GLY A 245 25.97 -6.24 11.62
N SER A 246 25.37 -6.78 10.59
CA SER A 246 26.14 -7.26 9.43
C SER A 246 26.89 -6.17 8.70
N ARG A 247 26.27 -4.97 8.62
CA ARG A 247 26.90 -3.83 7.96
C ARG A 247 28.14 -3.34 8.74
N ASP A 248 28.06 -3.30 10.07
CA ASP A 248 29.19 -2.92 10.90
C ASP A 248 30.37 -3.90 10.73
N VAL A 249 30.08 -5.19 10.66
CA VAL A 249 31.09 -6.24 10.41
C VAL A 249 31.72 -6.03 9.03
N SER A 250 30.92 -5.81 7.99
CA SER A 250 31.42 -5.58 6.63
C SER A 250 32.29 -4.33 6.56
N ALA A 251 31.84 -3.21 7.17
CA ALA A 251 32.57 -1.95 7.22
C ALA A 251 33.93 -2.10 7.98
N ALA A 252 33.92 -2.81 9.09
CA ALA A 252 35.14 -3.08 9.86
C ALA A 252 36.13 -3.96 9.08
N CYS A 253 35.64 -5.00 8.37
CA CYS A 253 36.47 -5.82 7.49
C CYS A 253 37.05 -4.99 6.33
N LEU A 254 36.25 -4.12 5.70
CA LEU A 254 36.73 -3.24 4.64
C LEU A 254 37.88 -2.35 5.10
N ARG A 255 37.74 -1.70 6.27
CA ARG A 255 38.79 -0.84 6.86
C ARG A 255 40.03 -1.66 7.21
N ALA A 256 39.85 -2.78 7.91
CA ALA A 256 40.97 -3.57 8.43
C ALA A 256 41.79 -4.28 7.33
N ILE A 257 41.15 -4.70 6.24
CA ILE A 257 41.79 -5.49 5.19
C ILE A 257 42.18 -4.62 4.00
N PHE A 258 41.31 -3.71 3.57
CA PHE A 258 41.49 -2.94 2.33
C PHE A 258 41.82 -1.47 2.57
N GLN A 259 41.81 -1.01 3.82
CA GLN A 259 42.12 0.38 4.20
C GLN A 259 41.23 1.41 3.46
N LYS A 260 39.97 1.05 3.21
CA LYS A 260 38.97 1.92 2.54
C LYS A 260 37.80 2.20 3.48
N GLU A 261 37.16 3.35 3.27
CA GLU A 261 35.94 3.69 3.97
C GLU A 261 34.72 3.04 3.30
N PRO A 262 33.71 2.62 4.09
CA PRO A 262 32.50 2.03 3.55
C PRO A 262 31.64 3.07 2.83
N PRO A 263 30.76 2.64 1.91
CA PRO A 263 29.78 3.49 1.28
C PRO A 263 28.91 4.25 2.28
N LEU A 264 28.38 5.40 1.88
CA LEU A 264 27.39 6.16 2.64
C LEU A 264 26.20 5.22 2.97
N ASN A 265 25.94 5.04 4.26
CA ASN A 265 24.83 4.24 4.73
C ASN A 265 23.54 5.04 4.77
N VAL A 266 22.47 4.46 4.23
CA VAL A 266 21.10 4.97 4.35
C VAL A 266 20.23 3.89 4.99
N PRO A 267 20.31 3.75 6.34
CA PRO A 267 19.54 2.71 7.03
C PRO A 267 18.04 2.98 6.94
N TYR A 268 17.25 1.92 6.75
CA TYR A 268 15.81 2.05 6.66
C TYR A 268 15.06 1.06 7.54
N GLU A 269 13.93 1.53 8.07
CA GLU A 269 13.01 0.76 8.89
C GLU A 269 12.10 -0.14 8.05
N PHE A 270 11.42 -1.06 8.72
CA PHE A 270 10.54 -2.04 8.08
C PHE A 270 9.34 -1.39 7.37
N PHE A 271 8.91 -2.06 6.32
CA PHE A 271 7.58 -1.92 5.78
C PHE A 271 6.69 -3.04 6.35
N LEU A 272 5.57 -2.64 6.96
CA LEU A 272 4.63 -3.52 7.62
C LEU A 272 3.29 -3.46 6.88
N VAL A 273 2.58 -4.58 6.82
CA VAL A 273 1.19 -4.63 6.35
C VAL A 273 0.33 -5.12 7.50
N GLY A 274 -0.68 -4.31 7.89
CA GLY A 274 -1.52 -4.61 9.04
C GLY A 274 -0.74 -4.80 10.35
N GLY A 275 0.40 -4.10 10.51
CA GLY A 275 1.27 -4.20 11.70
C GLY A 275 2.22 -5.40 11.72
N ALA A 276 2.16 -6.31 10.74
CA ALA A 276 2.98 -7.52 10.71
C ALA A 276 4.23 -7.38 9.84
N LYS A 277 5.37 -7.90 10.32
CA LYS A 277 6.58 -8.07 9.51
C LYS A 277 6.39 -9.25 8.55
N MET A 278 6.81 -9.07 7.31
CA MET A 278 6.68 -10.05 6.24
C MET A 278 7.95 -10.89 6.04
N SER A 279 7.78 -12.10 5.49
CA SER A 279 8.89 -13.01 5.16
C SER A 279 8.62 -13.74 3.85
N SER A 280 9.51 -13.60 2.86
CA SER A 280 9.39 -14.28 1.56
C SER A 280 9.48 -15.80 1.68
N SER A 281 10.43 -16.32 2.46
CA SER A 281 10.65 -17.77 2.61
C SER A 281 9.48 -18.45 3.31
N LYS A 282 8.81 -17.76 4.23
CA LYS A 282 7.64 -18.28 4.97
C LYS A 282 6.32 -18.02 4.28
N GLY A 283 6.30 -17.30 3.15
CA GLY A 283 5.06 -16.92 2.46
C GLY A 283 4.14 -16.01 3.29
N ILE A 284 4.70 -15.25 4.25
CA ILE A 284 3.94 -14.36 5.14
C ILE A 284 3.93 -12.95 4.57
N GLY A 285 2.72 -12.42 4.38
CA GLY A 285 2.49 -11.05 3.88
C GLY A 285 2.40 -10.97 2.35
N ALA A 286 2.21 -9.76 1.86
CA ALA A 286 2.07 -9.50 0.43
C ALA A 286 3.42 -9.54 -0.29
N SER A 287 3.46 -10.15 -1.48
CA SER A 287 4.61 -10.03 -2.37
C SER A 287 4.71 -8.62 -2.97
N ALA A 288 5.87 -8.27 -3.53
CA ALA A 288 6.03 -7.03 -4.30
C ALA A 288 5.04 -6.98 -5.47
N ARG A 289 4.78 -8.12 -6.13
CA ARG A 289 3.80 -8.24 -7.22
C ARG A 289 2.38 -7.99 -6.75
N ASP A 290 1.98 -8.56 -5.61
CA ASP A 290 0.62 -8.37 -5.07
C ASP A 290 0.36 -6.90 -4.74
N MET A 291 1.35 -6.21 -4.16
CA MET A 291 1.24 -4.78 -3.88
C MET A 291 1.27 -3.90 -5.14
N ALA A 292 2.03 -4.29 -6.17
CA ALA A 292 2.03 -3.60 -7.46
C ALA A 292 0.72 -3.83 -8.25
N ASN A 293 0.04 -4.95 -8.01
CA ASN A 293 -1.31 -5.17 -8.55
C ASN A 293 -2.36 -4.31 -7.78
N LEU A 294 -2.18 -4.14 -6.48
CA LEU A 294 -3.11 -3.39 -5.63
C LEU A 294 -2.96 -1.88 -5.79
N LEU A 295 -1.73 -1.37 -5.88
CA LEU A 295 -1.47 0.07 -5.90
C LEU A 295 -0.91 0.51 -7.25
N PRO A 296 -1.46 1.56 -7.88
CA PRO A 296 -0.84 2.21 -9.03
C PRO A 296 0.64 2.56 -8.75
N PRO A 297 1.51 2.58 -9.77
CA PRO A 297 2.93 2.79 -9.59
C PRO A 297 3.30 4.02 -8.77
N GLU A 298 2.65 5.16 -9.02
CA GLU A 298 2.87 6.40 -8.29
C GLU A 298 2.47 6.31 -6.82
N LEU A 299 1.39 5.57 -6.51
CA LEU A 299 0.92 5.37 -5.14
C LEU A 299 1.88 4.46 -4.35
N LEU A 300 2.35 3.36 -4.96
CA LEU A 300 3.30 2.46 -4.33
C LEU A 300 4.65 3.17 -4.07
N ARG A 301 5.13 3.94 -5.05
CA ARG A 301 6.32 4.78 -4.89
C ARG A 301 6.12 5.81 -3.78
N PHE A 302 5.02 6.58 -3.82
CA PHE A 302 4.68 7.58 -2.81
C PHE A 302 4.64 6.97 -1.41
N LEU A 303 3.96 5.84 -1.23
CA LEU A 303 3.88 5.10 0.03
C LEU A 303 5.26 4.80 0.61
N MET A 304 6.20 4.36 -0.23
CA MET A 304 7.54 3.93 0.19
C MET A 304 8.49 5.09 0.52
N ILE A 305 8.37 6.23 -0.17
CA ILE A 305 9.39 7.31 -0.10
C ILE A 305 8.93 8.55 0.67
N ARG A 306 7.61 8.79 0.85
CA ARG A 306 7.09 9.99 1.55
C ARG A 306 7.56 10.09 3.01
N THR A 307 7.83 8.96 3.63
CA THR A 307 8.32 8.85 5.00
C THR A 307 9.84 8.70 5.00
N LYS A 308 10.53 9.37 5.93
CA LYS A 308 11.99 9.24 6.09
C LYS A 308 12.39 7.77 6.23
N PRO A 309 13.54 7.35 5.69
CA PRO A 309 13.99 5.95 5.75
C PRO A 309 14.00 5.36 7.16
N ASN A 310 14.42 6.12 8.16
CA ASN A 310 14.52 5.69 9.56
C ASN A 310 13.18 5.61 10.32
N SER A 311 12.06 5.82 9.64
CA SER A 311 10.72 5.65 10.20
C SER A 311 10.02 4.46 9.56
N PRO A 312 9.36 3.58 10.33
CA PRO A 312 8.62 2.46 9.76
C PRO A 312 7.43 2.95 8.94
N VAL A 313 7.09 2.22 7.91
CA VAL A 313 5.85 2.41 7.15
C VAL A 313 4.93 1.26 7.48
N ASN A 314 3.78 1.56 8.06
CA ASN A 314 2.71 0.61 8.27
C ASN A 314 1.57 0.93 7.30
N PHE A 315 1.26 0.01 6.41
CA PHE A 315 0.18 0.15 5.43
C PHE A 315 -0.97 -0.79 5.79
N ASP A 316 -2.14 -0.19 5.94
CA ASP A 316 -3.38 -0.93 6.09
C ASP A 316 -4.07 -1.04 4.73
N VAL A 317 -4.40 -2.25 4.33
CA VAL A 317 -5.08 -2.54 3.05
C VAL A 317 -6.58 -2.33 3.11
N HIS A 318 -7.15 -2.16 4.32
CA HIS A 318 -8.57 -1.88 4.51
C HIS A 318 -8.93 -0.43 4.14
N GLU A 319 -10.22 -0.13 4.06
CA GLU A 319 -10.76 1.12 3.52
C GLU A 319 -10.10 2.37 4.12
N GLU A 320 -9.93 2.44 5.44
CA GLU A 320 -9.32 3.59 6.08
C GLU A 320 -7.87 3.83 5.61
N GLY A 321 -7.09 2.76 5.45
CA GLY A 321 -5.69 2.85 5.06
C GLY A 321 -5.50 3.15 3.58
N ILE A 322 -6.15 2.39 2.69
CA ILE A 322 -5.99 2.57 1.25
C ILE A 322 -6.58 3.89 0.76
N VAL A 323 -7.78 4.25 1.20
CA VAL A 323 -8.44 5.51 0.85
C VAL A 323 -7.63 6.70 1.34
N LYS A 324 -7.07 6.63 2.56
CA LYS A 324 -6.21 7.67 3.11
C LYS A 324 -4.95 7.87 2.26
N LEU A 325 -4.34 6.78 1.77
CA LEU A 325 -3.17 6.86 0.90
C LEU A 325 -3.50 7.58 -0.42
N PHE A 326 -4.59 7.19 -1.09
CA PHE A 326 -5.02 7.85 -2.33
C PHE A 326 -5.32 9.33 -2.12
N ASN A 327 -6.11 9.67 -1.09
CA ASN A 327 -6.48 11.05 -0.79
C ASN A 327 -5.25 11.92 -0.42
N GLU A 328 -4.25 11.35 0.25
CA GLU A 328 -3.02 12.07 0.58
C GLU A 328 -2.19 12.36 -0.67
N TYR A 329 -2.02 11.37 -1.55
CA TYR A 329 -1.33 11.54 -2.83
C TYR A 329 -2.06 12.56 -3.71
N ASP A 330 -3.37 12.43 -3.88
CA ASP A 330 -4.19 13.34 -4.70
C ASP A 330 -4.07 14.78 -4.22
N ARG A 331 -4.13 14.99 -2.90
CA ARG A 331 -3.92 16.31 -2.31
C ARG A 331 -2.54 16.89 -2.64
N PHE A 332 -1.48 16.09 -2.57
CA PHE A 332 -0.13 16.54 -2.90
C PHE A 332 0.02 16.84 -4.39
N HIS A 333 -0.55 15.98 -5.22
CA HIS A 333 -0.58 16.15 -6.67
C HIS A 333 -1.32 17.44 -7.07
N ASP A 334 -2.57 17.62 -6.61
CA ASP A 334 -3.39 18.79 -6.92
C ASP A 334 -2.73 20.10 -6.47
N ARG A 335 -2.11 20.09 -5.28
CA ARG A 335 -1.35 21.26 -4.79
C ARG A 335 -0.11 21.53 -5.64
N THR A 336 0.53 20.48 -6.15
CA THR A 336 1.69 20.61 -7.04
C THR A 336 1.29 21.20 -8.39
N VAL A 337 0.26 20.67 -9.02
CA VAL A 337 -0.24 21.15 -10.32
C VAL A 337 -0.77 22.60 -10.22
N THR A 338 -1.45 22.94 -9.12
CA THR A 338 -1.98 24.30 -8.90
C THR A 338 -0.95 25.30 -8.34
N GLY A 339 0.30 24.90 -8.16
CA GLY A 339 1.37 25.76 -7.62
C GLY A 339 1.22 26.11 -6.13
N LYS A 340 0.39 25.38 -5.38
CA LYS A 340 0.13 25.60 -3.95
C LYS A 340 0.88 24.63 -3.03
N ALA A 341 1.66 23.70 -3.61
CA ALA A 341 2.42 22.73 -2.84
C ALA A 341 3.60 23.39 -2.13
N THR A 342 3.96 22.86 -0.96
CA THR A 342 5.28 23.14 -0.37
C THR A 342 6.37 22.51 -1.24
N ALA A 343 7.62 22.96 -1.07
CA ALA A 343 8.75 22.41 -1.81
C ALA A 343 8.87 20.89 -1.63
N ASP A 344 8.67 20.38 -0.41
CA ASP A 344 8.76 18.95 -0.11
C ASP A 344 7.56 18.16 -0.70
N GLU A 345 6.34 18.71 -0.68
CA GLU A 345 5.17 18.09 -1.34
C GLU A 345 5.37 17.97 -2.86
N ALA A 346 5.80 19.05 -3.52
CA ALA A 346 6.07 19.03 -4.94
C ALA A 346 7.22 18.07 -5.30
N PHE A 347 8.26 18.02 -4.46
CA PHE A 347 9.42 17.17 -4.69
C PHE A 347 9.05 15.68 -4.57
N VAL A 348 8.37 15.27 -3.51
CA VAL A 348 7.96 13.88 -3.34
C VAL A 348 6.96 13.43 -4.40
N THR A 349 6.07 14.32 -4.86
CA THR A 349 5.13 14.03 -5.94
C THR A 349 5.86 13.72 -7.24
N ARG A 350 6.88 14.51 -7.60
CA ARG A 350 7.72 14.24 -8.78
C ARG A 350 8.51 12.93 -8.64
N LEU A 351 9.12 12.67 -7.49
CA LEU A 351 9.85 11.42 -7.24
C LEU A 351 8.94 10.18 -7.25
N ALA A 352 7.69 10.34 -6.83
CA ALA A 352 6.70 9.26 -6.86
C ALA A 352 6.23 8.95 -8.28
N ALA A 353 6.23 9.89 -9.19
CA ALA A 353 5.82 9.65 -10.57
C ALA A 353 6.78 8.66 -11.27
N PRO A 354 6.27 7.60 -11.92
CA PRO A 354 7.11 6.70 -12.73
C PRO A 354 7.62 7.38 -14.00
N ALA A 355 6.86 8.37 -14.50
CA ALA A 355 7.17 9.23 -15.62
C ALA A 355 6.80 10.69 -15.29
N SER A 356 6.84 11.60 -16.28
CA SER A 356 6.40 12.99 -16.08
C SER A 356 4.90 13.05 -15.69
N ILE A 357 4.56 14.01 -14.80
CA ILE A 357 3.18 14.34 -14.43
C ILE A 357 2.57 15.43 -15.34
N GLU A 358 3.28 15.85 -16.39
CA GLU A 358 2.78 16.85 -17.32
C GLU A 358 1.50 16.38 -18.03
N GLY A 359 0.53 17.30 -18.14
CA GLY A 359 -0.77 16.99 -18.74
C GLY A 359 -1.71 16.14 -17.90
N HIS A 360 -1.37 15.96 -16.61
CA HIS A 360 -2.21 15.27 -15.64
C HIS A 360 -2.71 16.28 -14.59
N GLU A 361 -3.88 16.83 -14.83
CA GLU A 361 -4.46 17.89 -13.97
C GLU A 361 -5.59 17.38 -13.08
N PHE A 362 -6.15 16.20 -13.38
CA PHE A 362 -7.32 15.67 -12.69
C PHE A 362 -7.10 14.24 -12.19
N ASN A 363 -7.36 14.00 -10.92
CA ASN A 363 -7.40 12.68 -10.29
C ASN A 363 -8.83 12.28 -9.94
N ALA A 364 -9.27 11.10 -10.39
CA ALA A 364 -10.53 10.53 -9.95
C ALA A 364 -10.42 10.00 -8.51
N ASN A 365 -11.30 10.44 -7.62
CA ASN A 365 -11.33 9.97 -6.23
C ASN A 365 -11.48 8.46 -6.15
N PHE A 366 -10.64 7.78 -5.36
CA PHE A 366 -10.59 6.32 -5.28
C PHE A 366 -11.89 5.71 -4.76
N GLN A 367 -12.53 6.30 -3.74
CA GLN A 367 -13.81 5.79 -3.23
C GLN A 367 -14.91 5.88 -4.28
N LEU A 368 -14.92 6.96 -5.08
CA LEU A 368 -15.85 7.09 -6.20
C LEU A 368 -15.60 6.01 -7.25
N VAL A 369 -14.34 5.80 -7.66
CA VAL A 369 -13.98 4.75 -8.63
C VAL A 369 -14.39 3.38 -8.09
N THR A 370 -14.12 3.09 -6.82
CA THR A 370 -14.51 1.85 -6.16
C THR A 370 -16.03 1.64 -6.14
N ALA A 371 -16.81 2.71 -5.92
CA ALA A 371 -18.27 2.62 -5.99
C ALA A 371 -18.74 2.36 -7.43
N LEU A 372 -18.19 3.06 -8.43
CA LEU A 372 -18.59 2.93 -9.82
C LEU A 372 -18.35 1.54 -10.39
N ILE A 373 -17.20 0.91 -10.12
CA ILE A 373 -16.90 -0.43 -10.65
C ILE A 373 -17.79 -1.53 -10.06
N GLN A 374 -18.46 -1.28 -8.94
CA GLN A 374 -19.41 -2.19 -8.34
C GLN A 374 -20.84 -2.02 -8.86
N MET A 375 -21.05 -1.12 -9.83
CA MET A 375 -22.34 -0.85 -10.50
C MET A 375 -22.28 -1.30 -11.97
N PRO A 376 -22.72 -2.53 -12.30
CA PRO A 376 -22.49 -3.15 -13.62
C PRO A 376 -23.08 -2.39 -14.83
N HIS A 377 -24.06 -1.52 -14.58
CA HIS A 377 -24.74 -0.73 -15.61
C HIS A 377 -24.05 0.61 -15.90
N LEU A 378 -22.98 0.95 -15.17
CA LEU A 378 -22.25 2.21 -15.33
C LEU A 378 -20.90 1.98 -16.03
N ASP A 379 -20.56 2.89 -16.91
CA ASP A 379 -19.23 3.03 -17.47
C ASP A 379 -18.43 4.03 -16.61
N ALA A 380 -17.52 3.51 -15.81
CA ALA A 380 -16.76 4.33 -14.87
C ALA A 380 -15.99 5.47 -15.55
N VAL A 381 -15.47 5.25 -16.77
CA VAL A 381 -14.74 6.28 -17.52
C VAL A 381 -15.67 7.41 -17.93
N LYS A 382 -16.83 7.10 -18.48
CA LYS A 382 -17.83 8.11 -18.89
C LYS A 382 -18.34 8.92 -17.70
N GLU A 383 -18.58 8.26 -16.54
CA GLU A 383 -19.04 8.96 -15.35
C GLU A 383 -17.97 9.91 -14.78
N ILE A 384 -16.70 9.54 -14.87
CA ILE A 384 -15.59 10.41 -14.46
C ILE A 384 -15.40 11.57 -15.46
N GLU A 385 -15.49 11.35 -16.78
CA GLU A 385 -15.44 12.41 -17.80
C GLU A 385 -16.58 13.42 -17.62
N LYS A 386 -17.78 12.95 -17.31
CA LYS A 386 -18.93 13.81 -16.98
C LYS A 386 -18.63 14.72 -15.78
N ARG A 387 -17.97 14.20 -14.74
CA ARG A 387 -17.58 14.98 -13.57
C ARG A 387 -16.44 15.96 -13.84
N ALA A 388 -15.50 15.57 -14.68
CA ALA A 388 -14.43 16.46 -15.13
C ALA A 388 -14.97 17.60 -16.03
N GLY A 389 -16.20 17.48 -16.54
CA GLY A 389 -16.83 18.42 -17.46
C GLY A 389 -16.19 18.43 -18.86
N ARG A 390 -15.29 17.48 -19.13
CA ARG A 390 -14.55 17.35 -20.39
C ARG A 390 -14.03 15.91 -20.58
N PRO A 391 -13.68 15.52 -21.80
CA PRO A 391 -12.92 14.28 -22.02
C PRO A 391 -11.59 14.31 -21.24
N LEU A 392 -11.17 13.15 -20.74
CA LEU A 392 -9.87 13.01 -20.09
C LEU A 392 -8.75 13.03 -21.12
N THR A 393 -7.59 13.61 -20.75
CA THR A 393 -6.36 13.48 -21.54
C THR A 393 -5.89 12.02 -21.54
N ALA A 394 -4.99 11.66 -22.45
CA ALA A 394 -4.43 10.31 -22.50
C ALA A 394 -3.74 9.92 -21.18
N SER A 395 -3.04 10.87 -20.54
CA SER A 395 -2.40 10.67 -19.23
C SER A 395 -3.44 10.43 -18.14
N GLU A 396 -4.45 11.29 -18.04
CA GLU A 396 -5.53 11.16 -17.03
C GLU A 396 -6.32 9.86 -17.20
N ARG A 397 -6.57 9.45 -18.45
CA ARG A 397 -7.24 8.17 -18.75
C ARG A 397 -6.39 6.98 -18.29
N ALA A 398 -5.09 6.97 -18.57
CA ALA A 398 -4.19 5.92 -18.13
C ALA A 398 -4.14 5.82 -16.58
N HIS A 399 -4.13 6.97 -15.89
CA HIS A 399 -4.22 7.01 -14.42
C HIS A 399 -5.57 6.50 -13.90
N LEU A 400 -6.69 6.88 -14.53
CA LEU A 400 -8.00 6.36 -14.17
C LEU A 400 -8.09 4.84 -14.36
N GLU A 401 -7.59 4.31 -15.47
CA GLU A 401 -7.54 2.87 -15.73
C GLU A 401 -6.69 2.13 -14.70
N ALA A 402 -5.56 2.71 -14.26
CA ALA A 402 -4.75 2.14 -13.18
C ALA A 402 -5.53 2.12 -11.85
N ARG A 403 -6.30 3.18 -11.54
CA ARG A 403 -7.17 3.23 -10.35
C ARG A 403 -8.33 2.26 -10.42
N ILE A 404 -8.93 2.08 -11.60
CA ILE A 404 -9.98 1.06 -11.84
C ILE A 404 -9.42 -0.33 -11.56
N ARG A 405 -8.24 -0.68 -12.10
CA ARG A 405 -7.59 -1.97 -11.80
C ARG A 405 -7.29 -2.14 -10.31
N SER A 406 -6.75 -1.10 -9.67
CA SER A 406 -6.50 -1.09 -8.23
C SER A 406 -7.77 -1.32 -7.43
N ALA A 407 -8.86 -0.60 -7.75
CA ALA A 407 -10.14 -0.74 -7.09
C ALA A 407 -10.72 -2.16 -7.27
N GLN A 408 -10.59 -2.73 -8.46
CA GLN A 408 -11.05 -4.11 -8.74
C GLN A 408 -10.27 -5.12 -7.90
N VAL A 409 -8.92 -5.04 -7.88
CA VAL A 409 -8.07 -5.91 -7.06
C VAL A 409 -8.42 -5.77 -5.59
N TRP A 410 -8.67 -4.54 -5.12
CA TRP A 410 -9.05 -4.30 -3.73
C TRP A 410 -10.41 -4.91 -3.38
N VAL A 411 -11.43 -4.69 -4.21
CA VAL A 411 -12.79 -5.23 -4.00
C VAL A 411 -12.78 -6.75 -4.00
N ASP A 412 -12.01 -7.37 -4.90
CA ASP A 412 -12.00 -8.84 -5.06
C ASP A 412 -11.20 -9.54 -3.97
N GLY A 413 -10.08 -8.96 -3.53
CA GLY A 413 -9.10 -9.66 -2.69
C GLY A 413 -8.93 -9.14 -1.26
N TYR A 414 -9.31 -7.89 -0.98
CA TYR A 414 -8.98 -7.24 0.30
C TYR A 414 -10.19 -6.66 1.04
N ALA A 415 -11.18 -6.14 0.31
CA ALA A 415 -12.34 -5.52 0.91
C ALA A 415 -13.22 -6.55 1.64
N THR A 416 -13.61 -6.22 2.87
CA THR A 416 -14.62 -6.97 3.62
C THR A 416 -16.00 -6.76 3.00
N ASP A 417 -16.99 -7.59 3.38
CA ASP A 417 -18.36 -7.42 2.88
C ASP A 417 -18.96 -6.07 3.33
N GLU A 418 -18.54 -5.55 4.48
CA GLU A 418 -18.94 -4.24 4.97
C GLU A 418 -18.33 -3.08 4.14
N GLU A 419 -17.15 -3.28 3.57
CA GLU A 419 -16.47 -2.29 2.73
C GLU A 419 -16.99 -2.27 1.28
N LYS A 420 -17.56 -3.40 0.78
CA LYS A 420 -18.08 -3.51 -0.59
C LYS A 420 -19.40 -2.75 -0.75
N THR A 421 -19.54 -1.96 -1.80
CA THR A 421 -20.77 -1.22 -2.12
C THR A 421 -21.61 -2.07 -3.07
N ARG A 422 -22.48 -2.94 -2.52
CA ARG A 422 -23.37 -3.77 -3.31
C ARG A 422 -24.78 -3.20 -3.29
N LEU A 423 -25.30 -2.87 -4.47
CA LEU A 423 -26.71 -2.54 -4.63
C LEU A 423 -27.55 -3.77 -4.32
N GLN A 424 -28.53 -3.61 -3.43
CA GLN A 424 -29.44 -4.71 -3.07
C GLN A 424 -30.58 -4.80 -4.07
N GLU A 425 -30.69 -5.90 -4.77
CA GLU A 425 -31.79 -6.14 -5.75
C GLU A 425 -33.15 -6.26 -5.06
N THR A 426 -33.19 -6.87 -3.87
CA THR A 426 -34.37 -7.01 -3.02
C THR A 426 -34.21 -6.18 -1.76
N LEU A 427 -35.34 -5.87 -1.08
CA LEU A 427 -35.30 -5.14 0.17
C LEU A 427 -34.56 -5.95 1.24
N PRO A 428 -33.50 -5.40 1.88
CA PRO A 428 -32.77 -6.10 2.92
C PRO A 428 -33.63 -6.43 4.14
N ALA A 429 -33.44 -7.59 4.72
CA ALA A 429 -34.19 -8.00 5.92
C ALA A 429 -34.01 -6.99 7.08
N ARG A 430 -32.80 -6.46 7.26
CA ARG A 430 -32.50 -5.45 8.30
C ARG A 430 -33.18 -4.10 8.07
N ALA A 431 -33.76 -3.86 6.91
CA ALA A 431 -34.57 -2.64 6.67
C ALA A 431 -35.86 -2.65 7.53
N ALA A 432 -36.32 -3.82 8.00
CA ALA A 432 -37.44 -3.93 8.93
C ALA A 432 -37.17 -3.25 10.30
N GLU A 433 -35.91 -3.06 10.67
CA GLU A 433 -35.50 -2.38 11.92
C GLU A 433 -35.66 -0.86 11.88
N LEU A 434 -35.92 -0.27 10.71
CA LEU A 434 -36.11 1.19 10.57
C LEU A 434 -37.35 1.66 11.31
N THR A 435 -37.21 2.79 12.03
CA THR A 435 -38.30 3.44 12.75
C THR A 435 -39.36 3.98 11.77
N GLN A 436 -40.55 4.28 12.27
CA GLN A 436 -41.62 4.86 11.44
C GLN A 436 -41.22 6.22 10.88
N ALA A 437 -40.48 7.01 11.65
CA ALA A 437 -39.91 8.28 11.20
C ALA A 437 -38.92 8.11 10.03
N GLN A 438 -38.05 7.11 10.10
CA GLN A 438 -37.11 6.79 9.02
C GLN A 438 -37.83 6.31 7.75
N ARG A 439 -38.88 5.49 7.90
CA ARG A 439 -39.68 5.02 6.75
C ARG A 439 -40.46 6.18 6.13
N ALA A 440 -41.08 7.04 6.94
CA ALA A 440 -41.77 8.25 6.46
C ALA A 440 -40.83 9.20 5.70
N PHE A 441 -39.58 9.34 6.18
CA PHE A 441 -38.55 10.08 5.47
C PHE A 441 -38.27 9.50 4.08
N LEU A 442 -38.14 8.15 3.96
CA LEU A 442 -37.89 7.50 2.68
C LEU A 442 -39.05 7.76 1.70
N HIS A 443 -40.29 7.65 2.14
CA HIS A 443 -41.46 7.97 1.32
C HIS A 443 -41.48 9.44 0.88
N ALA A 444 -41.25 10.38 1.80
CA ALA A 444 -41.19 11.80 1.49
C ALA A 444 -40.05 12.13 0.50
N LEU A 445 -38.92 11.45 0.60
CA LEU A 445 -37.83 11.60 -0.36
C LEU A 445 -38.26 11.07 -1.74
N ALA A 446 -38.90 9.90 -1.80
CA ALA A 446 -39.42 9.36 -3.06
C ALA A 446 -40.41 10.31 -3.75
N ASP A 447 -41.23 11.03 -2.96
CA ASP A 447 -42.17 12.03 -3.48
C ASP A 447 -41.49 13.28 -4.02
N ALA A 448 -40.35 13.65 -3.45
CA ALA A 448 -39.57 14.83 -3.85
C ALA A 448 -38.64 14.58 -5.07
N LEU A 449 -38.24 13.34 -5.32
CA LEU A 449 -37.29 13.00 -6.41
C LEU A 449 -37.74 13.38 -7.81
N PRO A 450 -39.03 13.24 -8.24
CA PRO A 450 -39.47 13.58 -9.58
C PRO A 450 -39.20 15.04 -9.98
N GLU A 451 -39.28 15.96 -9.03
CA GLU A 451 -39.08 17.40 -9.23
C GLU A 451 -37.63 17.85 -8.98
N THR A 452 -36.75 16.90 -8.59
CA THR A 452 -35.36 17.22 -8.27
C THR A 452 -34.47 17.04 -9.51
N THR A 453 -33.59 18.01 -9.75
CA THR A 453 -32.55 17.86 -10.77
C THR A 453 -31.68 16.65 -10.44
N TRP A 454 -31.48 15.77 -11.42
CA TRP A 454 -30.77 14.49 -11.21
C TRP A 454 -29.26 14.68 -11.28
N GLU A 455 -28.76 15.47 -10.33
CA GLU A 455 -27.36 15.80 -10.13
C GLU A 455 -26.99 15.60 -8.65
N ASP A 456 -25.76 15.21 -8.39
CA ASP A 456 -25.30 14.81 -7.06
C ASP A 456 -25.50 15.88 -5.97
N ASP A 457 -25.21 17.15 -6.25
CA ASP A 457 -25.36 18.22 -5.27
C ASP A 457 -26.83 18.62 -5.06
N ALA A 458 -27.65 18.57 -6.13
CA ALA A 458 -29.09 18.83 -6.03
C ALA A 458 -29.78 17.71 -5.23
N LEU A 459 -29.46 16.44 -5.52
CA LEU A 459 -29.95 15.29 -4.76
C LEU A 459 -29.48 15.31 -3.30
N GLN A 460 -28.22 15.63 -3.05
CA GLN A 460 -27.69 15.78 -1.68
C GLN A 460 -28.45 16.86 -0.88
N SER A 461 -28.69 18.01 -1.53
CA SER A 461 -29.43 19.13 -0.93
C SER A 461 -30.87 18.75 -0.62
N LYS A 462 -31.52 17.98 -1.54
CA LYS A 462 -32.88 17.48 -1.37
C LYS A 462 -33.00 16.49 -0.21
N ILE A 463 -32.04 15.59 -0.03
CA ILE A 463 -31.98 14.69 1.13
C ILE A 463 -31.99 15.49 2.44
N PHE A 464 -31.16 16.53 2.54
CA PHE A 464 -31.13 17.39 3.72
C PHE A 464 -32.44 18.18 3.94
N GLU A 465 -33.05 18.67 2.86
CA GLU A 465 -34.32 19.35 2.92
C GLU A 465 -35.43 18.43 3.45
N VAL A 466 -35.58 17.25 2.85
CA VAL A 466 -36.61 16.30 3.26
C VAL A 466 -36.39 15.81 4.69
N ALA A 467 -35.14 15.59 5.13
CA ALA A 467 -34.87 15.23 6.53
C ALA A 467 -35.33 16.31 7.52
N ARG A 468 -35.18 17.60 7.19
CA ARG A 468 -35.67 18.71 8.02
C ARG A 468 -37.20 18.81 8.01
N LEU A 469 -37.85 18.47 6.89
CA LEU A 469 -39.32 18.55 6.75
C LEU A 469 -40.05 17.30 7.27
N THR A 470 -39.36 16.18 7.48
CA THR A 470 -39.88 14.97 8.15
C THR A 470 -39.45 14.88 9.61
N PRO A 471 -38.95 15.90 10.24
CA PRO A 471 -38.09 16.10 11.42
C PRO A 471 -37.35 14.83 11.88
N VAL A 472 -36.59 14.27 10.96
CA VAL A 472 -35.69 13.14 11.24
C VAL A 472 -34.27 13.67 11.36
N GLU A 473 -33.54 13.24 12.37
CA GLU A 473 -32.13 13.59 12.50
C GLU A 473 -31.32 13.12 11.27
N GLN A 474 -30.43 13.98 10.78
CA GLN A 474 -29.66 13.71 9.56
C GLN A 474 -28.95 12.36 9.57
N PRO A 475 -28.21 11.95 10.65
CA PRO A 475 -27.57 10.63 10.67
C PRO A 475 -28.55 9.47 10.50
N LEU A 476 -29.77 9.59 11.08
CA LEU A 476 -30.82 8.57 10.97
C LEU A 476 -31.45 8.53 9.58
N ALA A 477 -31.62 9.68 8.93
CA ALA A 477 -32.08 9.80 7.55
C ALA A 477 -31.10 9.10 6.57
N PHE A 478 -29.79 9.40 6.69
CA PHE A 478 -28.76 8.75 5.88
C PHE A 478 -28.67 7.25 6.15
N LYS A 479 -28.74 6.84 7.43
CA LYS A 479 -28.75 5.43 7.79
C LYS A 479 -29.94 4.69 7.14
N ALA A 480 -31.14 5.31 7.12
CA ALA A 480 -32.31 4.72 6.46
C ALA A 480 -32.06 4.50 4.97
N LEU A 481 -31.54 5.52 4.29
CA LEU A 481 -31.22 5.46 2.86
C LEU A 481 -30.23 4.34 2.53
N TYR A 482 -29.10 4.30 3.23
CA TYR A 482 -28.10 3.23 3.02
C TYR A 482 -28.63 1.85 3.39
N ARG A 483 -29.49 1.75 4.40
CA ARG A 483 -30.06 0.46 4.82
C ARG A 483 -30.92 -0.16 3.71
N VAL A 484 -31.76 0.61 3.05
CA VAL A 484 -32.65 0.07 1.99
C VAL A 484 -31.95 -0.13 0.66
N ILE A 485 -30.86 0.58 0.38
CA ILE A 485 -30.15 0.52 -0.91
C ILE A 485 -28.98 -0.46 -0.86
N LEU A 486 -28.18 -0.44 0.22
CA LEU A 486 -26.90 -1.14 0.34
C LEU A 486 -26.85 -2.18 1.47
N ASP A 487 -27.89 -2.28 2.30
CA ASP A 487 -27.89 -3.01 3.58
C ASP A 487 -26.82 -2.55 4.57
N LYS A 488 -26.46 -1.26 4.56
CA LYS A 488 -25.41 -0.67 5.40
C LYS A 488 -25.95 0.42 6.32
N ALA A 489 -25.16 0.78 7.35
CA ALA A 489 -25.43 1.92 8.21
C ALA A 489 -24.89 3.23 7.64
N ALA A 490 -23.87 3.15 6.78
CA ALA A 490 -23.19 4.27 6.11
C ALA A 490 -22.78 3.85 4.70
N GLY A 491 -22.37 4.82 3.86
CA GLY A 491 -21.96 4.56 2.48
C GLY A 491 -21.33 5.79 1.83
N PRO A 492 -21.13 5.78 0.49
CA PRO A 492 -20.63 6.91 -0.26
C PRO A 492 -21.51 8.16 -0.04
N LYS A 493 -21.03 9.36 -0.44
CA LYS A 493 -21.88 10.58 -0.43
C LYS A 493 -23.24 10.29 -1.08
N ALA A 494 -24.32 10.44 -0.33
CA ALA A 494 -25.64 9.93 -0.74
C ALA A 494 -26.14 10.55 -2.05
N GLY A 495 -25.93 11.85 -2.27
CA GLY A 495 -26.28 12.48 -3.54
C GLY A 495 -25.57 11.84 -4.74
N ASN A 496 -24.29 11.50 -4.56
CA ASN A 496 -23.52 10.77 -5.58
C ASN A 496 -24.13 9.38 -5.84
N LEU A 497 -24.41 8.64 -4.76
CA LEU A 497 -25.01 7.30 -4.89
C LEU A 497 -26.35 7.37 -5.64
N LEU A 498 -27.25 8.28 -5.24
CA LEU A 498 -28.56 8.42 -5.88
C LEU A 498 -28.46 8.84 -7.36
N ALA A 499 -27.53 9.73 -7.70
CA ALA A 499 -27.33 10.18 -9.07
C ALA A 499 -26.95 9.04 -10.04
N PHE A 500 -26.35 7.96 -9.54
CA PHE A 500 -25.97 6.78 -10.33
C PHE A 500 -27.06 5.71 -10.41
N LEU A 501 -28.11 5.80 -9.58
CA LEU A 501 -29.15 4.79 -9.56
C LEU A 501 -30.28 5.15 -10.53
N ASP A 502 -30.95 4.11 -11.03
CA ASP A 502 -32.14 4.26 -11.84
C ASP A 502 -33.27 4.92 -11.03
N ARG A 503 -33.95 5.90 -11.63
CA ARG A 503 -35.00 6.68 -10.97
C ARG A 503 -36.19 5.85 -10.53
N ASP A 504 -36.63 4.94 -11.39
CA ASP A 504 -37.81 4.09 -11.12
C ASP A 504 -37.47 3.07 -10.03
N PHE A 505 -36.25 2.52 -10.07
CA PHE A 505 -35.74 1.68 -8.99
C PHE A 505 -35.78 2.42 -7.66
N LEU A 506 -35.23 3.63 -7.57
CA LEU A 506 -35.19 4.41 -6.33
C LEU A 506 -36.59 4.73 -5.82
N GLN A 507 -37.48 5.24 -6.66
CA GLN A 507 -38.84 5.57 -6.27
C GLN A 507 -39.59 4.36 -5.71
N ARG A 508 -39.43 3.20 -6.33
CA ARG A 508 -40.01 1.95 -5.85
C ARG A 508 -39.36 1.52 -4.52
N ARG A 509 -38.03 1.44 -4.46
CA ARG A 509 -37.28 0.99 -3.31
C ARG A 509 -37.56 1.80 -2.06
N LEU A 510 -37.63 3.11 -2.16
CA LEU A 510 -37.89 4.02 -1.04
C LEU A 510 -39.33 3.91 -0.49
N ARG A 511 -40.26 3.33 -1.26
CA ARG A 511 -41.65 3.09 -0.85
C ARG A 511 -41.95 1.65 -0.43
N GLU A 512 -40.99 0.72 -0.52
CA GLU A 512 -41.23 -0.69 -0.21
C GLU A 512 -41.61 -0.97 1.26
N LEU A 513 -41.18 -0.10 2.20
CA LEU A 513 -41.53 -0.24 3.61
C LEU A 513 -42.72 0.67 3.96
N PRO A 514 -43.88 0.14 4.29
CA PRO A 514 -44.97 0.94 4.79
C PRO A 514 -44.61 1.55 6.16
N PHE A 515 -45.24 2.65 6.50
CA PHE A 515 -45.11 3.27 7.82
C PHE A 515 -46.49 3.59 8.43
N ASP A 516 -46.55 3.50 9.76
CA ASP A 516 -47.67 3.98 10.55
C ASP A 516 -47.58 5.48 10.76
N ARG A 517 -48.57 6.21 10.26
CA ARG A 517 -48.59 7.68 10.30
C ARG A 517 -48.66 8.23 11.74
N VAL A 518 -49.47 7.61 12.58
CA VAL A 518 -49.65 8.06 13.98
C VAL A 518 -48.36 7.82 14.75
N GLN A 519 -47.74 6.64 14.59
CA GLN A 519 -46.48 6.33 15.23
C GLN A 519 -45.35 7.25 14.71
N PHE A 520 -45.30 7.50 13.40
CA PHE A 520 -44.38 8.50 12.84
C PHE A 520 -44.54 9.89 13.48
N TRP A 521 -45.79 10.36 13.65
CA TRP A 521 -46.02 11.63 14.32
C TRP A 521 -45.50 11.62 15.76
N LYS A 522 -45.78 10.57 16.52
CA LYS A 522 -45.29 10.40 17.90
C LYS A 522 -43.77 10.34 18.00
N GLU A 523 -43.11 9.64 17.09
CA GLU A 523 -41.62 9.54 17.04
C GLU A 523 -40.92 10.88 16.72
N THR A 524 -41.59 11.77 16.02
CA THR A 524 -41.05 13.08 15.59
C THR A 524 -41.63 14.27 16.31
N ALA A 525 -42.49 14.04 17.32
CA ALA A 525 -43.10 15.08 18.11
C ALA A 525 -42.10 15.72 19.08
N VAL A 526 -42.28 17.01 19.30
CA VAL A 526 -41.69 17.76 20.41
C VAL A 526 -42.81 18.22 21.35
N THR A 527 -42.48 18.49 22.60
CA THR A 527 -43.44 19.12 23.52
C THR A 527 -43.70 20.59 23.14
N ALA A 528 -44.81 21.12 23.59
CA ALA A 528 -45.11 22.56 23.39
C ALA A 528 -44.04 23.47 24.00
N ASP A 529 -43.44 23.08 25.13
CA ASP A 529 -42.35 23.81 25.77
C ASP A 529 -41.06 23.77 24.97
N GLU A 530 -40.69 22.61 24.46
CA GLU A 530 -39.53 22.47 23.56
C GLU A 530 -39.71 23.27 22.27
N LEU A 531 -40.92 23.28 21.71
CA LEU A 531 -41.22 24.09 20.53
C LEU A 531 -41.07 25.59 20.84
N ARG A 532 -41.58 26.08 21.95
CA ARG A 532 -41.42 27.47 22.39
C ARG A 532 -39.96 27.85 22.64
N ALA A 533 -39.24 27.00 23.34
CA ALA A 533 -37.81 27.22 23.60
C ALA A 533 -37.00 27.30 22.31
N TRP A 534 -37.25 26.37 21.37
CA TRP A 534 -36.62 26.41 20.07
C TRP A 534 -36.99 27.65 19.26
N HIS A 535 -38.26 28.01 19.20
CA HIS A 535 -38.76 29.20 18.50
C HIS A 535 -38.13 30.48 19.06
N THR A 536 -38.05 30.62 20.36
CA THR A 536 -37.41 31.78 21.01
C THR A 536 -35.92 31.86 20.67
N LYS A 537 -35.22 30.72 20.72
CA LYS A 537 -33.78 30.64 20.39
C LYS A 537 -33.51 31.03 18.94
N GLU A 538 -34.34 30.61 18.01
CA GLU A 538 -34.11 30.78 16.57
C GLU A 538 -34.88 31.99 15.99
N ALA A 539 -35.61 32.76 16.81
CA ALA A 539 -36.51 33.85 16.38
C ALA A 539 -35.87 34.83 15.39
N ALA A 540 -34.61 35.23 15.63
CA ALA A 540 -33.88 36.15 14.74
C ALA A 540 -33.57 35.55 13.33
N LYS A 541 -33.71 34.24 13.18
CA LYS A 541 -33.46 33.54 11.90
C LYS A 541 -34.75 33.14 11.20
N ILE A 542 -35.91 33.30 11.81
CA ILE A 542 -37.20 32.92 11.22
C ILE A 542 -37.70 34.07 10.35
N ALA A 543 -37.85 33.84 9.04
CA ALA A 543 -38.41 34.79 8.09
C ALA A 543 -39.93 34.68 8.00
N SER A 544 -40.49 33.48 8.08
CA SER A 544 -41.93 33.23 8.08
C SER A 544 -42.27 31.91 8.75
N GLN A 545 -43.52 31.75 9.16
CA GLN A 545 -44.04 30.50 9.70
C GLN A 545 -45.46 30.23 9.20
N GLU A 546 -45.77 28.96 9.04
CA GLU A 546 -47.10 28.46 8.74
C GLU A 546 -47.40 27.26 9.62
N HIS A 547 -48.67 26.97 9.90
CA HIS A 547 -49.05 25.78 10.63
C HIS A 547 -50.18 25.02 9.95
N ARG A 548 -50.22 23.73 10.20
CA ARG A 548 -51.22 22.82 9.66
C ARG A 548 -51.58 21.81 10.74
N VAL A 549 -52.87 21.48 10.84
CA VAL A 549 -53.36 20.41 11.71
C VAL A 549 -53.76 19.21 10.86
N ASN A 550 -53.16 18.06 11.13
CA ASN A 550 -53.53 16.78 10.55
C ASN A 550 -54.20 15.91 11.63
N VAL A 551 -55.16 15.10 11.23
CA VAL A 551 -55.95 14.26 12.15
C VAL A 551 -55.98 12.82 11.64
N GLU A 552 -55.76 11.87 12.54
CA GLU A 552 -55.97 10.45 12.28
C GLU A 552 -56.56 9.77 13.51
N GLY A 553 -57.81 9.34 13.41
CA GLY A 553 -58.56 8.87 14.57
C GLY A 553 -58.71 9.96 15.66
N ALA A 554 -58.29 9.65 16.87
CA ALA A 554 -58.28 10.59 18.00
C ALA A 554 -56.94 11.38 18.14
N VAL A 555 -55.98 11.18 17.23
CA VAL A 555 -54.64 11.80 17.31
C VAL A 555 -54.57 12.99 16.37
N PHE A 556 -54.10 14.11 16.90
CA PHE A 556 -53.89 15.38 16.20
C PHE A 556 -52.39 15.66 16.10
N SER A 557 -51.93 15.98 14.89
CA SER A 557 -50.56 16.45 14.61
C SER A 557 -50.61 17.91 14.16
N THR A 558 -50.20 18.82 15.02
CA THR A 558 -50.03 20.22 14.67
C THR A 558 -48.61 20.46 14.20
N GLU A 559 -48.45 20.71 12.92
CA GLU A 559 -47.18 20.88 12.22
C GLU A 559 -46.92 22.38 12.02
N TYR A 560 -45.76 22.84 12.46
CA TYR A 560 -45.27 24.22 12.25
C TYR A 560 -44.09 24.15 11.29
N THR A 561 -44.24 24.79 10.12
CA THR A 561 -43.18 24.91 9.13
C THR A 561 -42.59 26.30 9.20
N PHE A 562 -41.32 26.38 9.49
CA PHE A 562 -40.57 27.65 9.57
C PHE A 562 -39.70 27.78 8.34
N THR A 563 -39.77 28.95 7.67
CA THR A 563 -38.80 29.35 6.65
C THR A 563 -37.77 30.25 7.30
N LEU A 564 -36.50 29.87 7.23
CA LEU A 564 -35.40 30.62 7.80
C LEU A 564 -34.90 31.69 6.82
N THR A 565 -34.17 32.69 7.33
CA THR A 565 -33.60 33.81 6.55
C THR A 565 -32.60 33.37 5.49
N ASP A 566 -32.01 32.15 5.61
CA ASP A 566 -31.17 31.52 4.61
C ASP A 566 -31.97 30.69 3.58
N GLY A 567 -33.29 30.76 3.60
CA GLY A 567 -34.19 30.03 2.70
C GLY A 567 -34.46 28.57 3.10
N LYS A 568 -33.81 28.05 4.13
CA LYS A 568 -34.08 26.68 4.59
C LYS A 568 -35.44 26.57 5.27
N ARG A 569 -36.10 25.44 5.06
CA ARG A 569 -37.37 25.11 5.72
C ARG A 569 -37.15 24.04 6.78
N VAL A 570 -37.80 24.23 7.95
CA VAL A 570 -37.71 23.31 9.10
C VAL A 570 -39.12 23.07 9.62
N LEU A 571 -39.48 21.80 9.81
CA LEU A 571 -40.76 21.41 10.41
C LEU A 571 -40.55 21.01 11.88
N ARG A 572 -41.49 21.44 12.73
CA ARG A 572 -41.66 20.98 14.11
C ARG A 572 -43.10 20.52 14.30
N ARG A 573 -43.30 19.49 15.11
CA ARG A 573 -44.61 18.87 15.28
C ARG A 573 -44.95 18.73 16.76
N VAL A 574 -46.17 19.09 17.13
CA VAL A 574 -46.76 18.79 18.43
C VAL A 574 -47.90 17.80 18.22
N VAL A 575 -47.90 16.71 18.97
CA VAL A 575 -48.91 15.64 18.86
C VAL A 575 -49.74 15.64 20.15
N THR A 576 -51.08 15.62 19.98
CA THR A 576 -52.04 15.57 21.08
C THR A 576 -53.11 14.49 20.80
N GLU A 577 -53.82 14.06 21.85
CA GLU A 577 -54.93 13.13 21.74
C GLU A 577 -56.24 13.81 22.17
N GLY A 578 -57.31 13.54 21.47
CA GLY A 578 -58.65 14.05 21.75
C GLY A 578 -58.97 15.46 21.24
N THR A 579 -58.00 16.39 21.31
CA THR A 579 -58.13 17.77 20.81
C THR A 579 -56.84 18.23 20.17
N PRO A 580 -56.89 19.15 19.16
CA PRO A 580 -55.69 19.72 18.59
C PRO A 580 -54.91 20.55 19.63
N ALA A 581 -53.61 20.74 19.37
CA ALA A 581 -52.80 21.60 20.20
C ALA A 581 -53.43 23.05 20.25
N PRO A 582 -53.39 23.73 21.39
CA PRO A 582 -53.94 25.07 21.50
C PRO A 582 -53.37 26.00 20.42
N GLU A 583 -54.23 26.90 19.85
CA GLU A 583 -53.79 27.86 18.82
C GLU A 583 -52.67 28.80 19.29
N GLY A 584 -52.47 28.95 20.60
CA GLY A 584 -51.46 29.80 21.23
C GLY A 584 -50.14 29.13 21.59
N VAL A 585 -49.81 27.96 21.05
CA VAL A 585 -48.52 27.29 21.40
C VAL A 585 -47.29 28.16 21.07
N LEU A 586 -47.38 29.05 20.06
CA LEU A 586 -46.34 30.01 19.67
C LEU A 586 -46.78 31.47 19.79
N ALA A 587 -47.88 31.75 20.50
CA ALA A 587 -48.36 33.13 20.73
C ALA A 587 -47.57 33.84 21.84
#